data_23db976d00bec314b12fe43b0eaeb1f7
#
_entry.id   23db976d00bec314b12fe43b0eaeb1f7
#
_cell.length_a   1.000
_cell.length_b   1.000
_cell.length_c   1.000
_cell.angle_alpha   90.00
_cell.angle_beta   90.00
_cell.angle_gamma   90.00
#
_symmetry.space_group_name_H-M   'P 1'
#
loop_
_entity.id
_entity.type
_entity.pdbx_description
1 polymer ?
#
loop_
_entity_poly.entity_id
_entity_poly.type
_entity_poly.pdbx_seq_one_letter_code
_entity_poly.pdbx_strand_id
1 'polypeptide(L)'
;MWEIKQELSDYELLFHYNPYYIKEKIDSSYDYIESMYDYHYPHQVGDLITHTIYFESVHIETLAISIIEYKDGLQKYIERTNINLKVIEEVTKEYSQSDKDDIDLYFKTDGEYYPTHVIKKLKYDAYKLSNKLRAARVREREKAELLNKLETL
;
A
#
# COMPACT_ATOMS: atom_id res chain seq x y z
N MET A 1 26.63 -17.42 -6.03
CA MET A 1 26.50 -16.29 -7.00
C MET A 1 25.20 -15.54 -6.70
N TRP A 2 25.29 -14.26 -6.50
CA TRP A 2 24.12 -13.43 -6.22
C TRP A 2 23.39 -13.14 -7.54
N GLU A 3 22.17 -13.63 -7.67
CA GLU A 3 21.33 -13.26 -8.81
C GLU A 3 20.84 -11.82 -8.62
N ILE A 4 21.11 -10.98 -9.61
CA ILE A 4 20.60 -9.62 -9.63
C ILE A 4 19.12 -9.69 -9.97
N LYS A 5 18.27 -9.18 -9.08
CA LYS A 5 16.82 -9.10 -9.31
C LYS A 5 16.55 -8.25 -10.56
N GLN A 6 15.85 -8.81 -11.53
CA GLN A 6 15.50 -8.15 -12.80
C GLN A 6 14.01 -8.03 -13.04
N GLU A 7 13.20 -8.64 -12.22
CA GLU A 7 11.73 -8.62 -12.34
C GLU A 7 11.06 -8.60 -10.98
N LEU A 8 9.80 -8.17 -10.96
CA LEU A 8 8.97 -8.27 -9.77
C LEU A 8 8.62 -9.72 -9.47
N SER A 9 8.38 -10.04 -8.20
CA SER A 9 7.80 -11.33 -7.81
C SER A 9 6.29 -11.32 -8.00
N ASP A 10 5.66 -12.50 -8.02
CA ASP A 10 4.20 -12.63 -8.02
C ASP A 10 3.57 -11.97 -6.80
N TYR A 11 4.20 -12.10 -5.64
CA TYR A 11 3.78 -11.45 -4.41
C TYR A 11 3.75 -9.92 -4.58
N GLU A 12 4.81 -9.32 -5.09
CA GLU A 12 4.86 -7.87 -5.33
C GLU A 12 3.79 -7.41 -6.31
N LEU A 13 3.57 -8.13 -7.41
CA LEU A 13 2.50 -7.81 -8.36
C LEU A 13 1.12 -7.86 -7.73
N LEU A 14 0.82 -8.93 -7.00
CA LEU A 14 -0.52 -9.17 -6.45
C LEU A 14 -0.85 -8.30 -5.24
N PHE A 15 0.14 -7.88 -4.46
CA PHE A 15 -0.07 -7.10 -3.24
C PHE A 15 0.32 -5.63 -3.35
N HIS A 16 1.28 -5.29 -4.19
CA HIS A 16 1.75 -3.90 -4.32
C HIS A 16 1.26 -3.19 -5.58
N TYR A 17 0.88 -3.92 -6.60
CA TYR A 17 0.49 -3.38 -7.91
C TYR A 17 -0.92 -3.77 -8.35
N ASN A 18 -1.61 -4.60 -7.57
CA ASN A 18 -2.96 -5.09 -7.92
C ASN A 18 -4.02 -4.05 -7.56
N PRO A 19 -4.70 -3.43 -8.54
CA PRO A 19 -5.70 -2.40 -8.27
C PRO A 19 -6.89 -2.91 -7.45
N TYR A 20 -7.30 -4.16 -7.61
CA TYR A 20 -8.41 -4.76 -6.86
C TYR A 20 -8.05 -4.94 -5.38
N TYR A 21 -6.86 -5.48 -5.11
CA TYR A 21 -6.37 -5.65 -3.74
C TYR A 21 -6.16 -4.31 -3.03
N ILE A 22 -5.56 -3.35 -3.73
CA ILE A 22 -5.31 -2.00 -3.18
C ILE A 22 -6.62 -1.31 -2.81
N LYS A 23 -7.62 -1.36 -3.69
CA LYS A 23 -8.94 -0.78 -3.42
C LYS A 23 -9.60 -1.41 -2.21
N GLU A 24 -9.63 -2.73 -2.14
CA GLU A 24 -10.19 -3.48 -1.01
C GLU A 24 -9.51 -3.12 0.30
N LYS A 25 -8.19 -3.04 0.30
CA LYS A 25 -7.40 -2.67 1.48
C LYS A 25 -7.66 -1.24 1.93
N ILE A 26 -7.81 -0.30 1.01
CA ILE A 26 -8.14 1.09 1.32
C ILE A 26 -9.55 1.17 1.92
N ASP A 27 -10.53 0.52 1.31
CA ASP A 27 -11.92 0.51 1.79
C ASP A 27 -12.01 -0.12 3.20
N SER A 28 -11.34 -1.25 3.42
CA SER A 28 -11.27 -1.91 4.73
C SER A 28 -10.59 -1.03 5.78
N SER A 29 -9.58 -0.26 5.38
CA SER A 29 -8.88 0.67 6.29
C SER A 29 -9.76 1.85 6.69
N TYR A 30 -10.57 2.38 5.78
CA TYR A 30 -11.57 3.40 6.12
C TYR A 30 -12.61 2.87 7.09
N ASP A 31 -13.14 1.66 6.85
CA ASP A 31 -14.10 1.01 7.74
C ASP A 31 -13.50 0.78 9.14
N TYR A 32 -12.26 0.37 9.20
CA TYR A 32 -11.53 0.19 10.47
C TYR A 32 -11.37 1.51 11.23
N ILE A 33 -11.01 2.59 10.55
CA ILE A 33 -10.88 3.92 11.15
C ILE A 33 -12.24 4.40 11.67
N GLU A 34 -13.31 4.23 10.91
CA GLU A 34 -14.66 4.53 11.37
C GLU A 34 -15.02 3.77 12.63
N SER A 35 -14.72 2.47 12.69
CA SER A 35 -14.97 1.64 13.85
C SER A 35 -14.24 2.12 15.11
N MET A 36 -13.08 2.76 14.97
CA MET A 36 -12.32 3.30 16.10
C MET A 36 -13.07 4.41 16.84
N TYR A 37 -13.93 5.17 16.17
CA TYR A 37 -14.75 6.20 16.80
C TYR A 37 -15.80 5.63 17.74
N ASP A 38 -16.18 4.37 17.58
CA ASP A 38 -17.16 3.69 18.41
C ASP A 38 -16.57 3.15 19.72
N TYR A 39 -15.25 3.11 19.86
CA TYR A 39 -14.56 2.62 21.05
C TYR A 39 -14.58 3.57 22.26
N HIS A 40 -15.17 4.73 22.15
CA HIS A 40 -15.27 5.69 23.26
C HIS A 40 -16.33 5.32 24.31
N TYR A 41 -17.18 4.34 24.04
CA TYR A 41 -18.18 3.87 24.99
C TYR A 41 -17.54 2.97 26.05
N PRO A 42 -17.82 3.22 27.37
CA PRO A 42 -17.36 2.32 28.40
C PRO A 42 -17.97 0.93 28.21
N HIS A 43 -17.16 -0.08 28.34
CA HIS A 43 -17.60 -1.47 28.29
C HIS A 43 -17.38 -2.16 29.62
N GLN A 44 -18.21 -3.16 29.91
CA GLN A 44 -18.22 -3.89 31.17
C GLN A 44 -17.14 -4.96 31.16
N VAL A 45 -16.31 -4.95 32.21
CA VAL A 45 -15.26 -5.96 32.42
C VAL A 45 -15.49 -6.65 33.76
N GLY A 46 -15.44 -7.99 33.74
CA GLY A 46 -15.55 -8.79 34.95
C GLY A 46 -14.18 -9.17 35.50
N ASP A 47 -13.94 -8.93 36.78
CA ASP A 47 -12.78 -9.43 37.50
C ASP A 47 -13.14 -10.73 38.22
N LEU A 48 -12.57 -11.84 37.74
CA LEU A 48 -12.84 -13.18 38.29
C LEU A 48 -12.19 -13.40 39.68
N ILE A 49 -11.17 -12.66 40.03
CA ILE A 49 -10.47 -12.78 41.31
C ILE A 49 -11.25 -12.08 42.42
N THR A 50 -11.70 -10.87 42.17
CA THR A 50 -12.41 -10.06 43.17
C THR A 50 -13.93 -10.21 43.07
N HIS A 51 -14.44 -10.93 42.08
CA HIS A 51 -15.87 -11.07 41.74
C HIS A 51 -16.55 -9.71 41.54
N THR A 52 -15.83 -8.71 41.09
CA THR A 52 -16.35 -7.38 40.83
C THR A 52 -16.55 -7.14 39.33
N ILE A 53 -17.52 -6.29 39.03
CA ILE A 53 -17.80 -5.84 37.67
C ILE A 53 -17.50 -4.34 37.64
N TYR A 54 -16.65 -3.92 36.71
CA TYR A 54 -16.32 -2.51 36.51
C TYR A 54 -16.43 -2.12 35.05
N PHE A 55 -16.52 -0.83 34.79
CA PHE A 55 -16.52 -0.27 33.45
C PHE A 55 -15.11 0.17 33.07
N GLU A 56 -14.63 -0.34 31.97
CA GLU A 56 -13.35 0.07 31.38
C GLU A 56 -13.63 0.96 30.17
N SER A 57 -13.07 2.14 30.14
CA SER A 57 -13.13 3.05 29.01
C SER A 57 -11.76 3.21 28.39
N VAL A 58 -11.72 3.29 27.05
CA VAL A 58 -10.51 3.65 26.33
C VAL A 58 -10.19 5.11 26.63
N HIS A 59 -8.93 5.40 26.92
CA HIS A 59 -8.46 6.75 27.16
C HIS A 59 -8.62 7.58 25.88
N ILE A 60 -9.41 8.68 25.96
CA ILE A 60 -9.78 9.49 24.77
C ILE A 60 -8.54 10.01 24.02
N GLU A 61 -7.52 10.45 24.76
CA GLU A 61 -6.27 10.95 24.17
C GLU A 61 -5.54 9.86 23.39
N THR A 62 -5.40 8.67 23.96
CA THR A 62 -4.78 7.51 23.34
C THR A 62 -5.55 7.09 22.08
N LEU A 63 -6.87 7.07 22.14
CA LEU A 63 -7.73 6.76 21.00
C LEU A 63 -7.56 7.80 19.88
N ALA A 64 -7.55 9.09 20.21
CA ALA A 64 -7.37 10.17 19.25
C ALA A 64 -6.00 10.08 18.55
N ILE A 65 -4.93 9.81 19.29
CA ILE A 65 -3.59 9.60 18.73
C ILE A 65 -3.58 8.40 17.78
N SER A 66 -4.19 7.27 18.18
CA SER A 66 -4.28 6.08 17.34
C SER A 66 -5.04 6.34 16.04
N ILE A 67 -6.14 7.07 16.09
CA ILE A 67 -6.92 7.46 14.89
C ILE A 67 -6.05 8.30 13.94
N ILE A 68 -5.33 9.29 14.46
CA ILE A 68 -4.44 10.14 13.67
C ILE A 68 -3.33 9.31 13.02
N GLU A 69 -2.70 8.42 13.76
CA GLU A 69 -1.64 7.52 13.25
C GLU A 69 -2.15 6.60 12.14
N TYR A 70 -3.34 6.03 12.30
CA TYR A 70 -3.97 5.21 11.27
C TYR A 70 -4.32 6.00 10.01
N LYS A 71 -4.84 7.21 10.17
CA LYS A 71 -5.13 8.10 9.03
C LYS A 71 -3.87 8.49 8.28
N ASP A 72 -2.80 8.82 8.99
CA ASP A 72 -1.51 9.15 8.39
C ASP A 72 -0.90 7.94 7.66
N GLY A 73 -0.96 6.77 8.27
CA GLY A 73 -0.53 5.52 7.67
C GLY A 73 -1.30 5.18 6.39
N LEU A 74 -2.61 5.35 6.41
CA LEU A 74 -3.47 5.15 5.24
C LEU A 74 -3.13 6.15 4.13
N GLN A 75 -2.93 7.41 4.45
CA GLN A 75 -2.56 8.44 3.47
C GLN A 75 -1.23 8.09 2.78
N LYS A 76 -0.23 7.68 3.53
CA LYS A 76 1.06 7.23 2.99
C LYS A 76 0.91 5.98 2.10
N TYR A 77 0.06 5.06 2.50
CA TYR A 77 -0.26 3.87 1.71
C TYR A 77 -0.92 4.24 0.38
N ILE A 78 -1.90 5.14 0.40
CA ILE A 78 -2.58 5.64 -0.80
C ILE A 78 -1.57 6.31 -1.75
N GLU A 79 -0.69 7.15 -1.24
CA GLU A 79 0.34 7.83 -2.05
C GLU A 79 1.29 6.83 -2.73
N ARG A 80 1.78 5.83 -1.98
CA ARG A 80 2.66 4.78 -2.53
C ARG A 80 1.97 3.93 -3.58
N THR A 81 0.74 3.51 -3.30
CA THR A 81 -0.01 2.64 -4.20
C THR A 81 -0.48 3.37 -5.44
N ASN A 82 -0.77 4.67 -5.36
CA ASN A 82 -1.06 5.48 -6.53
C ASN A 82 0.13 5.53 -7.51
N ILE A 83 1.34 5.61 -7.00
CA ILE A 83 2.56 5.53 -7.83
C ILE A 83 2.64 4.16 -8.51
N ASN A 84 2.41 3.09 -7.77
CA ASN A 84 2.45 1.73 -8.30
C ASN A 84 1.37 1.49 -9.36
N LEU A 85 0.15 2.00 -9.14
CA LEU A 85 -0.93 1.90 -10.13
C LEU A 85 -0.60 2.67 -11.41
N LYS A 86 0.02 3.84 -11.29
CA LYS A 86 0.49 4.60 -12.46
C LYS A 86 1.59 3.87 -13.22
N VAL A 87 2.48 3.15 -12.52
CA VAL A 87 3.48 2.30 -13.17
C VAL A 87 2.82 1.23 -14.03
N ILE A 88 1.83 0.53 -13.51
CA ILE A 88 1.08 -0.48 -14.27
C ILE A 88 0.35 0.14 -15.46
N GLU A 89 -0.31 1.26 -15.26
CA GLU A 89 -1.00 1.98 -16.33
C GLU A 89 -0.05 2.37 -17.46
N GLU A 90 1.09 2.96 -17.13
CA GLU A 90 2.09 3.40 -18.11
C GLU A 90 2.74 2.23 -18.85
N VAL A 91 3.09 1.16 -18.14
CA VAL A 91 3.70 -0.05 -18.71
C VAL A 91 2.73 -0.73 -19.67
N THR A 92 1.47 -0.84 -19.31
CA THR A 92 0.45 -1.54 -20.13
C THR A 92 -0.13 -0.70 -21.24
N LYS A 93 0.17 0.58 -21.28
CA LYS A 93 -0.40 1.52 -22.26
C LYS A 93 -0.21 1.09 -23.71
N GLU A 94 0.96 0.53 -24.02
CA GLU A 94 1.31 0.05 -25.38
C GLU A 94 1.03 -1.45 -25.60
N TYR A 95 0.51 -2.14 -24.59
CA TYR A 95 0.14 -3.54 -24.72
C TYR A 95 -1.12 -3.71 -25.58
N SER A 96 -1.26 -4.87 -26.21
CA SER A 96 -2.48 -5.19 -26.96
C SER A 96 -3.69 -5.26 -26.02
N GLN A 97 -4.89 -5.08 -26.56
CA GLN A 97 -6.12 -5.17 -25.75
C GLN A 97 -6.27 -6.56 -25.13
N SER A 98 -5.89 -7.61 -25.86
CA SER A 98 -5.89 -8.99 -25.34
C SER A 98 -4.97 -9.14 -24.12
N ASP A 99 -3.76 -8.57 -24.19
CA ASP A 99 -2.81 -8.60 -23.07
C ASP A 99 -3.32 -7.80 -21.87
N LYS A 100 -3.95 -6.67 -22.08
CA LYS A 100 -4.57 -5.87 -21.02
C LYS A 100 -5.70 -6.63 -20.33
N ASP A 101 -6.52 -7.32 -21.09
CA ASP A 101 -7.63 -8.14 -20.58
C ASP A 101 -7.10 -9.33 -19.76
N ASP A 102 -6.02 -9.95 -20.22
CA ASP A 102 -5.35 -11.04 -19.50
C ASP A 102 -4.75 -10.56 -18.17
N ILE A 103 -4.13 -9.39 -18.16
CA ILE A 103 -3.58 -8.77 -16.94
C ILE A 103 -4.70 -8.41 -15.96
N ASP A 104 -5.79 -7.84 -16.45
CA ASP A 104 -6.94 -7.50 -15.61
C ASP A 104 -7.53 -8.76 -14.95
N LEU A 105 -7.70 -9.82 -15.71
CA LEU A 105 -8.18 -11.10 -15.19
C LEU A 105 -7.21 -11.75 -14.21
N TYR A 106 -5.90 -11.64 -14.44
CA TYR A 106 -4.88 -12.09 -13.51
C TYR A 106 -5.01 -11.38 -12.16
N PHE A 107 -5.13 -10.07 -12.14
CA PHE A 107 -5.30 -9.28 -10.92
C PHE A 107 -6.64 -9.56 -10.23
N LYS A 108 -7.71 -9.68 -10.99
CA LYS A 108 -9.06 -9.92 -10.47
C LYS A 108 -9.20 -11.29 -9.82
N THR A 109 -8.48 -12.29 -10.30
CA THR A 109 -8.51 -13.68 -9.78
C THR A 109 -7.40 -13.96 -8.76
N ASP A 110 -6.67 -12.95 -8.29
CA ASP A 110 -5.54 -13.10 -7.36
C ASP A 110 -4.48 -14.11 -7.85
N GLY A 111 -4.26 -14.15 -9.15
CA GLY A 111 -3.27 -15.02 -9.77
C GLY A 111 -3.73 -16.44 -10.10
N GLU A 112 -5.00 -16.79 -9.87
CA GLU A 112 -5.54 -18.09 -10.31
C GLU A 112 -5.49 -18.25 -11.83
N TYR A 113 -5.86 -17.20 -12.55
CA TYR A 113 -5.61 -17.09 -13.98
C TYR A 113 -4.21 -16.54 -14.20
N TYR A 114 -3.33 -17.35 -14.77
CA TYR A 114 -1.92 -16.99 -14.92
C TYR A 114 -1.47 -17.08 -16.39
N PRO A 115 -1.63 -16.03 -17.21
CA PRO A 115 -1.12 -15.98 -18.57
C PRO A 115 0.39 -15.75 -18.54
N THR A 116 1.18 -16.82 -18.46
CA THR A 116 2.61 -16.80 -18.17
C THR A 116 3.42 -15.81 -19.01
N HIS A 117 3.17 -15.78 -20.31
CA HIS A 117 3.93 -14.91 -21.23
C HIS A 117 3.73 -13.44 -20.94
N VAL A 118 2.47 -13.02 -20.79
CA VAL A 118 2.09 -11.63 -20.50
C VAL A 118 2.55 -11.19 -19.12
N ILE A 119 2.38 -12.04 -18.13
CA ILE A 119 2.77 -11.72 -16.74
C ILE A 119 4.27 -11.62 -16.60
N LYS A 120 5.04 -12.46 -17.26
CA LYS A 120 6.50 -12.36 -17.25
C LYS A 120 6.99 -11.03 -17.85
N LYS A 121 6.39 -10.61 -18.95
CA LYS A 121 6.67 -9.32 -19.58
C LYS A 121 6.30 -8.16 -18.65
N LEU A 122 5.13 -8.23 -18.01
CA LEU A 122 4.66 -7.23 -17.06
C LEU A 122 5.60 -7.10 -15.86
N LYS A 123 6.03 -8.21 -15.28
CA LYS A 123 6.99 -8.23 -14.16
C LYS A 123 8.28 -7.50 -14.50
N TYR A 124 8.82 -7.78 -15.66
CA TYR A 124 10.06 -7.16 -16.13
C TYR A 124 9.88 -5.65 -16.38
N ASP A 125 8.88 -5.28 -17.15
CA ASP A 125 8.64 -3.90 -17.53
C ASP A 125 8.27 -3.01 -16.32
N ALA A 126 7.44 -3.51 -15.42
CA ALA A 126 7.06 -2.80 -14.20
C ALA A 126 8.26 -2.61 -13.26
N TYR A 127 9.10 -3.61 -13.12
CA TYR A 127 10.33 -3.52 -12.31
C TYR A 127 11.28 -2.46 -12.85
N LYS A 128 11.50 -2.46 -14.16
CA LYS A 128 12.36 -1.49 -14.83
C LYS A 128 11.87 -0.05 -14.66
N LEU A 129 10.58 0.19 -14.86
CA LEU A 129 9.99 1.52 -14.68
C LEU A 129 9.99 1.97 -13.23
N SER A 130 9.68 1.09 -12.29
CA SER A 130 9.71 1.38 -10.86
C SER A 130 11.11 1.78 -10.38
N ASN A 131 12.14 1.11 -10.83
CA ASN A 131 13.53 1.44 -10.50
C ASN A 131 13.95 2.79 -11.08
N LYS A 132 13.55 3.08 -12.31
CA LYS A 132 13.81 4.37 -12.95
C LYS A 132 13.19 5.53 -12.18
N LEU A 133 11.94 5.38 -11.73
CA LEU A 133 11.24 6.39 -10.95
C LEU A 133 11.85 6.55 -9.55
N ARG A 134 12.28 5.47 -8.94
CA ARG A 134 12.97 5.50 -7.63
C ARG A 134 14.29 6.26 -7.73
N ALA A 135 15.08 6.00 -8.75
CA ALA A 135 16.34 6.71 -8.99
C ALA A 135 16.12 8.20 -9.21
N ALA A 136 15.10 8.59 -9.97
CA ALA A 136 14.74 9.98 -10.19
C ALA A 136 14.36 10.69 -8.88
N ARG A 137 13.58 10.05 -8.01
CA ARG A 137 13.20 10.61 -6.70
C ARG A 137 14.39 10.80 -5.76
N VAL A 138 15.34 9.85 -5.76
CA VAL A 138 16.58 9.97 -4.97
C VAL A 138 17.39 11.17 -5.43
N ARG A 139 17.55 11.35 -6.74
CA ARG A 139 18.25 12.51 -7.30
C ARG A 139 17.60 13.85 -6.92
N GLU A 140 16.28 13.92 -6.96
CA GLU A 140 15.53 15.12 -6.55
C GLU A 140 15.74 15.46 -5.08
N ARG A 141 15.74 14.45 -4.19
CA ARG A 141 16.02 14.64 -2.76
C ARG A 141 17.42 15.14 -2.52
N GLU A 142 18.41 14.53 -3.13
CA GLU A 142 19.82 14.94 -3.01
C GLU A 142 20.00 16.41 -3.48
N LYS A 143 19.34 16.78 -4.58
CA LYS A 143 19.35 18.12 -5.11
C LYS A 143 18.72 19.13 -4.16
N ALA A 144 17.59 18.79 -3.55
CA ALA A 144 16.92 19.62 -2.56
C ALA A 144 17.77 19.80 -1.29
N GLU A 145 18.43 18.73 -0.81
CA GLU A 145 19.33 18.80 0.34
C GLU A 145 20.55 19.69 0.08
N LEU A 146 21.11 19.62 -1.12
CA LEU A 146 22.23 20.51 -1.53
C LEU A 146 21.81 21.97 -1.57
N LEU A 147 20.62 22.26 -2.11
CA LEU A 147 20.08 23.62 -2.15
C LEU A 147 19.86 24.17 -0.73
N ASN A 148 19.27 23.38 0.16
CA ASN A 148 19.09 23.78 1.56
C ASN A 148 20.41 24.06 2.28
N LYS A 149 21.44 23.25 2.01
CA LYS A 149 22.78 23.47 2.58
C LYS A 149 23.42 24.77 2.06
N LEU A 150 23.18 25.12 0.81
CA LEU A 150 23.67 26.36 0.22
C LEU A 150 22.95 27.59 0.78
N GLU A 151 21.66 27.50 1.07
CA GLU A 151 20.87 28.59 1.65
C GLU A 151 21.21 28.85 3.13
N THR A 152 21.75 27.85 3.84
CA THR A 152 22.16 27.96 5.25
C THR A 152 23.60 28.47 5.43
N LEU A 153 24.34 28.65 4.37
CA LEU A 153 25.68 29.24 4.39
C LEU A 153 25.63 30.77 4.28
#